data_9c513d3746818be0337bfb1d86adcfa2
#
_entry.id   9c513d3746818be0337bfb1d86adcfa2
#
_cell.length_a   1.000
_cell.length_b   1.000
_cell.length_c   1.000
_cell.angle_alpha   90.00
_cell.angle_beta   90.00
_cell.angle_gamma   90.00
#
_symmetry.space_group_name_H-M   'P 1'
#
loop_
_entity.id
_entity.type
_entity.pdbx_description
1 polymer ?
#
loop_
_entity_poly.entity_id
_entity_poly.type
_entity_poly.pdbx_seq_one_letter_code
_entity_poly.pdbx_strand_id
1 'polypeptide(L)'
;MKRILSLAVAASMLLSAIPAMAETATEATYIPAPYNAEEVNPTKTYLEPVFYQNENGPTIGVTTVGVIQQDGLYFKDSDNDHELDAFEDWRLPAEERAADMVTKMTLTEQAGFVLNALMVMPGSKTLADVKNEDGTINPAKVMTVIPEGETTKSLIMLNSASSSFASLDDQVMSIGKIRAGVYRGGLNYDASVVALYNNVTTAFAEWDSAKAGTPAIPVTLISNPISAGFP
;
A
#
# COMPACT_ATOMS: atom_id res chain seq x y z
N MET A 1 -52.27 -26.91 -59.87
CA MET A 1 -52.10 -27.46 -58.52
C MET A 1 -50.76 -28.16 -58.46
N LYS A 2 -49.73 -27.46 -57.97
CA LYS A 2 -48.38 -28.02 -57.78
C LYS A 2 -48.08 -28.05 -56.27
N ARG A 3 -47.90 -29.22 -55.72
CA ARG A 3 -47.53 -29.46 -54.35
C ARG A 3 -46.01 -29.35 -54.25
N ILE A 4 -45.51 -28.40 -53.46
CA ILE A 4 -44.08 -28.27 -53.09
C ILE A 4 -43.86 -29.06 -51.82
N LEU A 5 -43.02 -30.08 -51.92
CA LEU A 5 -42.57 -30.87 -50.79
C LEU A 5 -41.37 -30.15 -50.16
N SER A 6 -41.51 -29.69 -48.91
CA SER A 6 -40.42 -29.13 -48.14
C SER A 6 -39.69 -30.25 -47.41
N LEU A 7 -38.45 -30.48 -47.75
CA LEU A 7 -37.53 -31.41 -47.06
C LEU A 7 -36.89 -30.69 -45.89
N ALA A 8 -37.23 -31.01 -44.66
CA ALA A 8 -36.58 -30.54 -43.47
C ALA A 8 -35.36 -31.44 -43.18
N VAL A 9 -34.16 -30.89 -43.30
CA VAL A 9 -32.92 -31.53 -42.89
C VAL A 9 -32.71 -31.18 -41.40
N ALA A 10 -32.91 -32.16 -40.54
CA ALA A 10 -32.55 -32.07 -39.13
C ALA A 10 -31.04 -32.33 -38.98
N ALA A 11 -30.27 -31.27 -38.75
CA ALA A 11 -28.87 -31.38 -38.34
C ALA A 11 -28.81 -31.63 -36.83
N SER A 12 -28.60 -32.87 -36.44
CA SER A 12 -28.28 -33.23 -35.05
C SER A 12 -26.85 -32.79 -34.73
N MET A 13 -26.70 -31.65 -34.05
CA MET A 13 -25.45 -31.31 -33.40
C MET A 13 -25.29 -32.18 -32.16
N LEU A 14 -24.35 -33.11 -32.21
CA LEU A 14 -23.78 -33.77 -31.05
C LEU A 14 -22.94 -32.74 -30.31
N LEU A 15 -23.52 -32.09 -29.28
CA LEU A 15 -22.75 -31.40 -28.28
C LEU A 15 -22.03 -32.48 -27.45
N SER A 16 -20.72 -32.68 -27.72
CA SER A 16 -19.85 -33.36 -26.79
C SER A 16 -19.72 -32.48 -25.55
N ALA A 17 -20.42 -32.82 -24.48
CA ALA A 17 -20.22 -32.25 -23.17
C ALA A 17 -18.78 -32.64 -22.75
N ILE A 18 -17.85 -31.71 -22.88
CA ILE A 18 -16.58 -31.76 -22.15
C ILE A 18 -16.99 -31.56 -20.69
N PRO A 19 -16.72 -32.51 -19.79
CA PRO A 19 -16.91 -32.24 -18.39
C PRO A 19 -15.97 -31.08 -18.05
N ALA A 20 -16.54 -29.89 -17.81
CA ALA A 20 -15.82 -28.85 -17.09
C ALA A 20 -15.48 -29.50 -15.74
N MET A 21 -14.22 -29.85 -15.53
CA MET A 21 -13.70 -30.06 -14.20
C MET A 21 -13.92 -28.70 -13.50
N ALA A 22 -14.94 -28.64 -12.66
CA ALA A 22 -15.06 -27.60 -11.70
C ALA A 22 -13.81 -27.74 -10.81
N GLU A 23 -12.81 -26.91 -11.07
CA GLU A 23 -11.74 -26.67 -10.14
C GLU A 23 -12.46 -26.25 -8.86
N THR A 24 -12.43 -27.09 -7.83
CA THR A 24 -12.98 -26.73 -6.53
C THR A 24 -12.10 -25.60 -6.04
N ALA A 25 -12.64 -24.37 -6.12
CA ALA A 25 -11.98 -23.21 -5.54
C ALA A 25 -11.62 -23.57 -4.08
N THR A 26 -10.36 -23.51 -3.76
CA THR A 26 -9.89 -23.78 -2.40
C THR A 26 -10.48 -22.68 -1.52
N GLU A 27 -11.08 -23.05 -0.40
CA GLU A 27 -11.63 -22.08 0.56
C GLU A 27 -10.51 -21.10 0.97
N ALA A 28 -10.81 -19.81 0.93
CA ALA A 28 -9.85 -18.77 1.29
C ALA A 28 -9.52 -18.89 2.78
N THR A 29 -8.23 -18.79 3.10
CA THR A 29 -7.74 -18.83 4.49
C THR A 29 -7.18 -17.47 4.85
N TYR A 30 -7.67 -16.89 5.94
CA TYR A 30 -7.14 -15.64 6.47
C TYR A 30 -5.92 -15.88 7.38
N ILE A 31 -4.86 -15.13 7.15
CA ILE A 31 -3.66 -15.09 7.97
C ILE A 31 -3.64 -13.74 8.69
N PRO A 32 -3.72 -13.72 10.04
CA PRO A 32 -3.78 -12.47 10.80
C PRO A 32 -2.58 -11.56 10.58
N ALA A 33 -2.81 -10.25 10.74
CA ALA A 33 -1.76 -9.24 10.73
C ALA A 33 -0.65 -9.56 11.72
N PRO A 34 0.64 -9.31 11.39
CA PRO A 34 1.76 -9.49 12.32
C PRO A 34 1.65 -8.62 13.57
N TYR A 35 1.05 -7.43 13.44
CA TYR A 35 0.84 -6.49 14.53
C TYR A 35 -0.61 -6.03 14.60
N ASN A 36 -1.17 -5.97 15.81
CA ASN A 36 -2.50 -5.42 16.02
C ASN A 36 -2.44 -3.89 15.94
N ALA A 37 -3.14 -3.29 14.97
CA ALA A 37 -3.15 -1.84 14.72
C ALA A 37 -3.61 -1.01 15.94
N GLU A 38 -4.45 -1.56 16.82
CA GLU A 38 -4.93 -0.88 18.02
C GLU A 38 -3.89 -0.88 19.16
N GLU A 39 -2.94 -1.83 19.14
CA GLU A 39 -1.96 -2.01 20.20
C GLU A 39 -0.60 -1.38 19.89
N VAL A 40 -0.33 -1.09 18.61
CA VAL A 40 0.97 -0.58 18.18
C VAL A 40 0.90 0.89 17.78
N ASN A 41 2.04 1.57 17.89
CA ASN A 41 2.24 2.91 17.35
C ASN A 41 3.50 2.95 16.50
N PRO A 42 3.39 2.99 15.17
CA PRO A 42 4.53 2.95 14.25
C PRO A 42 5.42 4.20 14.31
N THR A 43 5.00 5.28 15.00
CA THR A 43 5.89 6.43 15.26
C THR A 43 6.82 6.20 16.45
N LYS A 44 6.51 5.22 17.32
CA LYS A 44 7.27 4.88 18.52
C LYS A 44 7.99 3.55 18.42
N THR A 45 7.43 2.61 17.65
CA THR A 45 7.95 1.24 17.52
C THR A 45 8.13 0.91 16.05
N TYR A 46 9.30 0.43 15.67
CA TYR A 46 9.54 -0.08 14.33
C TYR A 46 8.75 -1.38 14.12
N LEU A 47 7.91 -1.39 13.10
CA LEU A 47 7.16 -2.57 12.69
C LEU A 47 7.92 -3.23 11.54
N GLU A 48 8.54 -4.37 11.82
CA GLU A 48 9.24 -5.13 10.79
C GLU A 48 8.22 -5.83 9.87
N PRO A 49 8.26 -5.60 8.55
CA PRO A 49 7.31 -6.22 7.65
C PRO A 49 7.54 -7.73 7.52
N VAL A 50 6.45 -8.48 7.47
CA VAL A 50 6.47 -9.90 7.10
C VAL A 50 6.16 -10.03 5.62
N PHE A 51 6.93 -10.88 4.93
CA PHE A 51 6.82 -11.05 3.47
C PHE A 51 6.30 -12.43 3.11
N TYR A 52 5.35 -12.47 2.18
CA TYR A 52 4.79 -13.66 1.57
C TYR A 52 5.14 -13.67 0.08
N GLN A 53 5.78 -14.75 -0.37
CA GLN A 53 6.26 -14.87 -1.74
C GLN A 53 5.24 -15.62 -2.59
N ASN A 54 4.82 -15.03 -3.70
CA ASN A 54 4.04 -15.71 -4.72
C ASN A 54 4.94 -16.27 -5.81
N GLU A 55 4.73 -17.52 -6.18
CA GLU A 55 5.38 -18.07 -7.38
C GLU A 55 4.80 -17.38 -8.61
N ASN A 56 5.66 -16.78 -9.42
CA ASN A 56 5.29 -15.99 -10.61
C ASN A 56 4.36 -14.78 -10.35
N GLY A 57 4.34 -14.27 -9.11
CA GLY A 57 3.53 -13.13 -8.68
C GLY A 57 4.31 -12.15 -7.79
N PRO A 58 3.63 -11.12 -7.27
CA PRO A 58 4.24 -10.15 -6.39
C PRO A 58 4.62 -10.75 -5.03
N THR A 59 5.65 -10.21 -4.41
CA THR A 59 5.91 -10.41 -2.98
C THR A 59 4.97 -9.49 -2.19
N ILE A 60 4.20 -10.05 -1.28
CA ILE A 60 3.28 -9.32 -0.41
C ILE A 60 3.99 -8.99 0.90
N GLY A 61 4.07 -7.72 1.26
CA GLY A 61 4.60 -7.26 2.54
C GLY A 61 3.49 -6.66 3.39
N VAL A 62 3.41 -7.06 4.67
CA VAL A 62 2.37 -6.62 5.62
C VAL A 62 2.97 -6.31 6.98
N THR A 63 2.33 -5.39 7.70
CA THR A 63 2.61 -5.09 9.11
C THR A 63 1.33 -5.16 9.94
N THR A 64 0.35 -4.32 9.67
CA THR A 64 -0.87 -4.14 10.46
C THR A 64 -2.15 -4.57 9.75
N VAL A 65 -2.04 -5.12 8.55
CA VAL A 65 -3.12 -5.80 7.83
C VAL A 65 -2.79 -7.26 7.63
N GLY A 66 -3.82 -8.09 7.40
CA GLY A 66 -3.68 -9.51 7.20
C GLY A 66 -3.34 -9.90 5.77
N VAL A 67 -3.38 -11.20 5.53
CA VAL A 67 -3.15 -11.82 4.22
C VAL A 67 -4.23 -12.86 3.98
N ILE A 68 -4.80 -12.85 2.80
CA ILE A 68 -5.71 -13.89 2.32
C ILE A 68 -4.89 -14.88 1.50
N GLN A 69 -4.99 -16.16 1.84
CA GLN A 69 -4.42 -17.24 1.04
C GLN A 69 -5.54 -17.96 0.29
N GLN A 70 -5.48 -17.96 -1.03
CA GLN A 70 -6.41 -18.66 -1.90
C GLN A 70 -5.66 -19.30 -3.07
N ASP A 71 -5.99 -20.56 -3.38
CA ASP A 71 -5.39 -21.34 -4.47
C ASP A 71 -3.84 -21.40 -4.40
N GLY A 72 -3.29 -21.41 -3.17
CA GLY A 72 -1.84 -21.39 -2.93
C GLY A 72 -1.16 -20.04 -3.13
N LEU A 73 -1.90 -18.98 -3.42
CA LEU A 73 -1.42 -17.62 -3.61
C LEU A 73 -1.77 -16.74 -2.42
N TYR A 74 -0.97 -15.70 -2.21
CA TYR A 74 -1.13 -14.73 -1.13
C TYR A 74 -1.58 -13.38 -1.68
N PHE A 75 -2.58 -12.79 -1.01
CA PHE A 75 -3.16 -11.49 -1.31
C PHE A 75 -3.14 -10.63 -0.05
N LYS A 76 -2.86 -9.35 -0.19
CA LYS A 76 -2.89 -8.44 0.93
C LYS A 76 -4.34 -8.06 1.22
N ASP A 77 -4.81 -8.38 2.43
CA ASP A 77 -6.11 -7.90 2.94
C ASP A 77 -5.95 -6.43 3.36
N SER A 78 -6.09 -5.53 2.38
CA SER A 78 -5.68 -4.14 2.51
C SER A 78 -6.66 -3.26 3.27
N ASP A 79 -7.94 -3.61 3.33
CA ASP A 79 -8.96 -2.92 4.13
C ASP A 79 -9.36 -3.70 5.40
N ASN A 80 -8.72 -4.86 5.58
CA ASN A 80 -8.81 -5.69 6.78
C ASN A 80 -10.24 -6.21 7.04
N ASP A 81 -10.97 -6.52 5.98
CA ASP A 81 -12.33 -7.07 6.04
C ASP A 81 -12.39 -8.60 5.97
N HIS A 82 -11.23 -9.26 5.74
CA HIS A 82 -11.00 -10.70 5.65
C HIS A 82 -11.61 -11.36 4.39
N GLU A 83 -11.99 -10.59 3.40
CA GLU A 83 -12.47 -11.04 2.11
C GLU A 83 -11.45 -10.65 1.02
N LEU A 84 -11.41 -11.40 -0.08
CA LEU A 84 -10.57 -11.05 -1.22
C LEU A 84 -11.35 -10.17 -2.18
N ASP A 85 -11.08 -8.89 -2.13
CA ASP A 85 -11.68 -7.91 -3.01
C ASP A 85 -11.00 -7.84 -4.39
N ALA A 86 -11.71 -7.29 -5.37
CA ALA A 86 -11.14 -7.15 -6.71
C ALA A 86 -9.89 -6.25 -6.73
N PHE A 87 -9.84 -5.20 -5.91
CA PHE A 87 -8.66 -4.31 -5.86
C PHE A 87 -7.42 -4.99 -5.25
N GLU A 88 -7.59 -6.03 -4.46
CA GLU A 88 -6.53 -6.81 -3.81
C GLU A 88 -6.03 -7.95 -4.68
N ASP A 89 -6.88 -8.45 -5.57
CA ASP A 89 -6.52 -9.53 -6.48
C ASP A 89 -5.57 -9.01 -7.58
N TRP A 90 -4.28 -9.17 -7.33
CA TRP A 90 -3.23 -8.74 -8.23
C TRP A 90 -3.24 -9.45 -9.60
N ARG A 91 -4.04 -10.52 -9.77
CA ARG A 91 -4.22 -11.24 -11.04
C ARG A 91 -5.13 -10.48 -12.00
N LEU A 92 -6.01 -9.60 -11.48
CA LEU A 92 -6.94 -8.81 -12.27
C LEU A 92 -6.24 -7.63 -12.97
N PRO A 93 -6.81 -7.14 -14.08
CA PRO A 93 -6.32 -5.95 -14.76
C PRO A 93 -6.31 -4.71 -13.84
N ALA A 94 -5.33 -3.82 -14.05
CA ALA A 94 -5.17 -2.63 -13.21
C ALA A 94 -6.40 -1.73 -13.19
N GLU A 95 -7.10 -1.62 -14.31
CA GLU A 95 -8.32 -0.81 -14.46
C GLU A 95 -9.47 -1.35 -13.61
N GLU A 96 -9.63 -2.66 -13.54
CA GLU A 96 -10.66 -3.33 -12.73
C GLU A 96 -10.35 -3.14 -11.24
N ARG A 97 -9.12 -3.38 -10.85
CA ARG A 97 -8.64 -3.17 -9.48
C ARG A 97 -8.79 -1.72 -9.03
N ALA A 98 -8.43 -0.76 -9.89
CA ALA A 98 -8.55 0.66 -9.59
C ALA A 98 -10.03 1.10 -9.45
N ALA A 99 -10.92 0.59 -10.31
CA ALA A 99 -12.33 0.90 -10.24
C ALA A 99 -12.95 0.42 -8.93
N ASP A 100 -12.60 -0.77 -8.47
CA ASP A 100 -13.07 -1.31 -7.20
C ASP A 100 -12.49 -0.53 -6.01
N MET A 101 -11.17 -0.31 -5.98
CA MET A 101 -10.48 0.44 -4.91
C MET A 101 -11.11 1.83 -4.68
N VAL A 102 -11.43 2.56 -5.75
CA VAL A 102 -12.04 3.90 -5.64
C VAL A 102 -13.39 3.86 -4.92
N THR A 103 -14.15 2.79 -5.03
CA THR A 103 -15.45 2.65 -4.33
C THR A 103 -15.28 2.49 -2.82
N LYS A 104 -14.13 1.98 -2.37
CA LYS A 104 -13.81 1.76 -0.95
C LYS A 104 -13.08 2.94 -0.32
N MET A 105 -12.55 3.87 -1.12
CA MET A 105 -11.87 5.07 -0.65
C MET A 105 -12.84 6.16 -0.24
N THR A 106 -12.56 6.81 0.88
CA THR A 106 -13.23 8.06 1.26
C THR A 106 -12.88 9.20 0.30
N LEU A 107 -13.70 10.26 0.25
CA LEU A 107 -13.39 11.43 -0.58
C LEU A 107 -12.04 12.08 -0.19
N THR A 108 -11.69 12.07 1.09
CA THR A 108 -10.40 12.59 1.57
C THR A 108 -9.24 11.77 1.03
N GLU A 109 -9.36 10.45 1.00
CA GLU A 109 -8.34 9.57 0.43
C GLU A 109 -8.21 9.74 -1.08
N GLN A 110 -9.34 9.83 -1.80
CA GLN A 110 -9.32 10.11 -3.24
C GLN A 110 -8.64 11.45 -3.53
N ALA A 111 -8.92 12.49 -2.74
CA ALA A 111 -8.26 13.79 -2.87
C ALA A 111 -6.77 13.73 -2.54
N GLY A 112 -6.40 13.03 -1.47
CA GLY A 112 -5.00 12.83 -1.08
C GLY A 112 -4.20 12.04 -2.11
N PHE A 113 -4.81 11.03 -2.73
CA PHE A 113 -4.16 10.17 -3.70
C PHE A 113 -3.72 10.90 -4.98
N VAL A 114 -4.42 11.97 -5.38
CA VAL A 114 -4.03 12.80 -6.54
C VAL A 114 -3.06 13.92 -6.20
N LEU A 115 -2.69 14.08 -4.93
CA LEU A 115 -1.73 15.06 -4.45
C LEU A 115 -0.34 14.44 -4.31
N ASN A 116 0.68 15.31 -4.34
CA ASN A 116 2.06 14.96 -4.08
C ASN A 116 2.60 15.85 -2.95
N ALA A 117 3.36 15.28 -2.04
CA ALA A 117 4.00 16.01 -0.95
C ALA A 117 5.52 15.95 -1.02
N LEU A 118 6.16 16.91 -0.39
CA LEU A 118 7.58 16.83 -0.09
C LEU A 118 7.76 16.04 1.20
N MET A 119 8.41 14.89 1.13
CA MET A 119 8.72 14.04 2.28
C MET A 119 10.21 14.16 2.61
N VAL A 120 10.50 14.51 3.85
CA VAL A 120 11.86 14.86 4.28
C VAL A 120 12.30 13.93 5.40
N MET A 121 13.38 13.19 5.17
CA MET A 121 14.00 12.44 6.25
C MET A 121 14.57 13.39 7.31
N PRO A 122 14.46 13.05 8.61
CA PRO A 122 15.28 13.66 9.65
C PRO A 122 16.76 13.50 9.31
N GLY A 123 17.65 14.33 9.87
CA GLY A 123 19.08 14.38 9.50
C GLY A 123 19.90 13.09 9.73
N SER A 124 19.30 11.96 10.03
CA SER A 124 19.93 10.64 10.23
C SER A 124 20.42 10.06 8.91
N LYS A 125 21.72 9.80 8.78
CA LYS A 125 22.37 9.42 7.52
C LYS A 125 22.75 7.95 7.45
N THR A 126 22.99 7.31 8.60
CA THR A 126 23.45 5.94 8.72
C THR A 126 22.50 5.11 9.56
N LEU A 127 22.58 3.78 9.47
CA LEU A 127 21.81 2.88 10.35
C LEU A 127 22.12 3.08 11.83
N ALA A 128 23.30 3.57 12.19
CA ALA A 128 23.64 3.86 13.58
C ALA A 128 22.87 5.09 14.10
N ASP A 129 22.67 6.11 13.24
CA ASP A 129 21.95 7.32 13.63
C ASP A 129 20.48 7.06 13.98
N VAL A 130 19.86 6.06 13.34
CA VAL A 130 18.44 5.75 13.50
C VAL A 130 18.15 4.77 14.64
N LYS A 131 19.17 4.31 15.35
CA LYS A 131 19.02 3.37 16.48
C LYS A 131 18.86 4.07 17.81
N ASN A 132 18.19 3.37 18.72
CA ASN A 132 18.17 3.61 20.15
C ASN A 132 19.45 3.05 20.80
N GLU A 133 19.66 3.34 22.09
CA GLU A 133 20.80 2.80 22.86
C GLU A 133 20.79 1.27 22.96
N ASP A 134 19.62 0.66 22.95
CA ASP A 134 19.43 -0.80 22.97
C ASP A 134 19.62 -1.47 21.60
N GLY A 135 19.92 -0.69 20.55
CA GLY A 135 20.13 -1.16 19.20
C GLY A 135 18.86 -1.31 18.34
N THR A 136 17.67 -1.08 18.89
CA THR A 136 16.41 -1.10 18.14
C THR A 136 16.29 0.13 17.22
N ILE A 137 15.51 0.01 16.14
CA ILE A 137 15.24 1.14 15.25
C ILE A 137 14.26 2.12 15.92
N ASN A 138 14.56 3.41 15.85
CA ASN A 138 13.69 4.50 16.30
C ASN A 138 12.99 5.15 15.10
N PRO A 139 11.67 4.92 14.89
CA PRO A 139 10.96 5.50 13.75
C PRO A 139 11.01 7.03 13.68
N ALA A 140 10.99 7.72 14.83
CA ALA A 140 11.05 9.19 14.88
C ALA A 140 12.41 9.77 14.45
N LYS A 141 13.43 8.92 14.32
CA LYS A 141 14.72 9.28 13.70
C LYS A 141 14.76 8.97 12.21
N VAL A 142 13.76 8.24 11.69
CA VAL A 142 13.65 7.81 10.30
C VAL A 142 12.67 8.68 9.52
N MET A 143 11.49 8.96 10.08
CA MET A 143 10.46 9.84 9.48
C MET A 143 10.16 11.01 10.42
N THR A 144 9.67 12.11 9.88
CA THR A 144 9.24 13.25 10.69
C THR A 144 7.84 13.01 11.28
N VAL A 145 7.71 13.22 12.58
CA VAL A 145 6.46 12.97 13.33
C VAL A 145 6.08 14.17 14.17
N ILE A 146 4.79 14.31 14.49
CA ILE A 146 4.31 15.31 15.44
C ILE A 146 4.94 15.02 16.81
N PRO A 147 5.63 15.97 17.44
CA PRO A 147 6.15 15.79 18.80
C PRO A 147 5.03 15.48 19.79
N GLU A 148 5.33 14.63 20.76
CA GLU A 148 4.35 14.26 21.81
C GLU A 148 3.86 15.51 22.57
N GLY A 149 2.53 15.62 22.72
CA GLY A 149 1.90 16.77 23.37
C GLY A 149 1.69 17.98 22.46
N GLU A 150 2.16 17.94 21.21
CA GLU A 150 1.84 19.00 20.24
C GLU A 150 0.56 18.67 19.46
N THR A 151 -0.15 19.73 19.05
CA THR A 151 -1.33 19.61 18.20
C THR A 151 -0.93 19.54 16.74
N THR A 152 -1.80 18.93 15.92
CA THR A 152 -1.71 18.93 14.47
C THR A 152 -1.35 20.31 13.92
N LYS A 153 -0.26 20.39 13.19
CA LYS A 153 0.16 21.61 12.48
C LYS A 153 -0.49 21.65 11.10
N SER A 154 -0.60 22.83 10.52
CA SER A 154 -1.13 22.96 9.15
C SER A 154 -0.29 22.14 8.18
N LEU A 155 -0.93 21.33 7.34
CA LEU A 155 -0.27 20.57 6.26
C LEU A 155 0.47 21.47 5.28
N ILE A 156 0.11 22.74 5.19
CA ILE A 156 0.72 23.72 4.31
C ILE A 156 1.28 24.83 5.17
N MET A 157 2.48 24.66 5.64
CA MET A 157 3.26 25.78 6.18
C MET A 157 3.96 26.45 5.00
N LEU A 158 3.29 27.42 4.39
CA LEU A 158 3.93 28.40 3.53
C LEU A 158 4.84 29.25 4.40
N ASN A 159 6.08 28.85 4.58
CA ASN A 159 7.09 29.74 5.11
C ASN A 159 7.52 30.67 3.97
N SER A 160 6.96 31.89 3.98
CA SER A 160 7.27 32.93 3.01
C SER A 160 8.75 33.37 2.98
N ALA A 161 9.54 32.96 3.98
CA ALA A 161 10.96 33.30 4.06
C ALA A 161 11.88 32.25 3.45
N SER A 162 11.43 31.02 3.22
CA SER A 162 12.31 29.94 2.71
C SER A 162 11.53 28.99 1.86
N SER A 163 10.74 29.21 0.96
CA SER A 163 10.08 28.29 -0.01
C SER A 163 10.10 26.77 0.34
N SER A 164 10.30 26.44 1.61
CA SER A 164 10.32 25.07 2.13
C SER A 164 8.98 24.74 2.77
N PHE A 165 8.29 23.80 2.18
CA PHE A 165 7.13 23.15 2.77
C PHE A 165 7.64 22.22 3.87
N ALA A 166 7.48 22.60 5.13
CA ALA A 166 7.76 21.72 6.26
C ALA A 166 6.46 21.07 6.71
N SER A 167 6.00 20.07 5.99
CA SER A 167 4.98 19.16 6.50
C SER A 167 5.66 17.97 7.18
N LEU A 168 5.11 17.54 8.29
CA LEU A 168 5.55 16.31 8.94
C LEU A 168 4.99 15.11 8.18
N ASP A 169 5.78 14.04 8.03
CA ASP A 169 5.42 12.88 7.22
C ASP A 169 4.17 12.19 7.74
N ASP A 170 4.02 12.06 9.07
CA ASP A 170 2.83 11.50 9.69
C ASP A 170 1.56 12.31 9.40
N GLN A 171 1.64 13.64 9.37
CA GLN A 171 0.52 14.51 8.99
C GLN A 171 0.16 14.41 7.52
N VAL A 172 1.16 14.32 6.64
CA VAL A 172 0.97 14.13 5.21
C VAL A 172 0.17 12.85 4.95
N MET A 173 0.52 11.77 5.64
CA MET A 173 -0.10 10.47 5.45
C MET A 173 -1.44 10.31 6.17
N SER A 174 -1.56 10.78 7.43
CA SER A 174 -2.76 10.56 8.24
C SER A 174 -3.87 11.57 7.97
N ILE A 175 -3.54 12.86 7.84
CA ILE A 175 -4.51 13.93 7.63
C ILE A 175 -4.73 14.17 6.14
N GLY A 176 -3.64 14.31 5.39
CA GLY A 176 -3.70 14.56 3.95
C GLY A 176 -4.04 13.34 3.12
N LYS A 177 -3.93 12.15 3.69
CA LYS A 177 -4.07 10.86 2.97
C LYS A 177 -3.22 10.79 1.70
N ILE A 178 -2.10 11.54 1.66
CA ILE A 178 -1.20 11.60 0.51
C ILE A 178 -0.33 10.34 0.52
N ARG A 179 -0.26 9.66 -0.62
CA ARG A 179 0.49 8.41 -0.82
C ARG A 179 1.58 8.54 -1.89
N ALA A 180 1.77 9.74 -2.44
CA ALA A 180 2.85 10.05 -3.35
C ALA A 180 3.74 11.15 -2.76
N GLY A 181 5.05 10.90 -2.64
CA GLY A 181 5.98 11.84 -2.05
C GLY A 181 7.23 12.04 -2.88
N VAL A 182 7.65 13.29 -3.05
CA VAL A 182 9.00 13.59 -3.53
C VAL A 182 9.95 13.46 -2.34
N TYR A 183 10.78 12.43 -2.37
CA TYR A 183 11.80 12.21 -1.37
C TYR A 183 12.88 13.29 -1.47
N ARG A 184 13.10 14.00 -0.38
CA ARG A 184 14.20 14.94 -0.23
C ARG A 184 15.16 14.46 0.86
N GLY A 185 16.06 13.56 0.48
CA GLY A 185 17.20 13.16 1.30
C GLY A 185 18.46 13.91 0.88
N GLY A 186 19.41 14.03 1.79
CA GLY A 186 20.74 14.51 1.44
C GLY A 186 21.53 13.46 0.62
N LEU A 187 22.50 13.92 -0.16
CA LEU A 187 23.37 13.08 -1.00
C LEU A 187 24.19 12.02 -0.24
N ASN A 188 24.21 12.09 1.08
CA ASN A 188 25.10 11.31 1.93
C ASN A 188 24.35 10.32 2.83
N TYR A 189 23.13 9.92 2.44
CA TYR A 189 22.39 8.89 3.19
C TYR A 189 22.77 7.50 2.69
N ASP A 190 22.97 6.58 3.63
CA ASP A 190 23.14 5.17 3.29
C ASP A 190 21.89 4.62 2.62
N ALA A 191 22.04 3.81 1.59
CA ALA A 191 20.91 3.17 0.88
C ALA A 191 20.01 2.37 1.83
N SER A 192 20.58 1.76 2.87
CA SER A 192 19.84 1.04 3.92
C SER A 192 18.92 1.95 4.72
N VAL A 193 19.32 3.20 4.97
CA VAL A 193 18.47 4.19 5.68
C VAL A 193 17.34 4.68 4.78
N VAL A 194 17.60 4.85 3.49
CA VAL A 194 16.56 5.19 2.51
C VAL A 194 15.52 4.06 2.37
N ALA A 195 15.99 2.81 2.31
CA ALA A 195 15.10 1.64 2.30
C ALA A 195 14.28 1.56 3.61
N LEU A 196 14.92 1.81 4.75
CA LEU A 196 14.23 1.83 6.05
C LEU A 196 13.18 2.95 6.11
N TYR A 197 13.47 4.13 5.56
CA TYR A 197 12.51 5.22 5.45
C TYR A 197 11.25 4.81 4.66
N ASN A 198 11.44 4.15 3.53
CA ASN A 198 10.33 3.61 2.76
C ASN A 198 9.50 2.59 3.56
N ASN A 199 10.16 1.68 4.29
CA ASN A 199 9.47 0.69 5.12
C ASN A 199 8.68 1.35 6.26
N VAL A 200 9.29 2.31 6.97
CA VAL A 200 8.64 3.01 8.09
C VAL A 200 7.44 3.83 7.63
N THR A 201 7.57 4.58 6.53
CA THR A 201 6.47 5.38 5.99
C THR A 201 5.34 4.50 5.44
N THR A 202 5.68 3.38 4.79
CA THR A 202 4.68 2.42 4.29
C THR A 202 3.96 1.73 5.44
N ALA A 203 4.66 1.30 6.49
CA ALA A 203 4.06 0.70 7.69
C ALA A 203 3.14 1.70 8.42
N PHE A 204 3.54 2.99 8.49
CA PHE A 204 2.68 4.03 9.06
C PHE A 204 1.40 4.23 8.24
N ALA A 205 1.51 4.31 6.91
CA ALA A 205 0.35 4.47 6.04
C ALA A 205 -0.61 3.27 6.12
N GLU A 206 -0.07 2.06 6.22
CA GLU A 206 -0.84 0.83 6.41
C GLU A 206 -1.57 0.82 7.74
N TRP A 207 -0.89 1.16 8.83
CA TRP A 207 -1.48 1.29 10.15
C TRP A 207 -2.61 2.33 10.22
N ASP A 208 -2.40 3.50 9.61
CA ASP A 208 -3.41 4.57 9.54
C ASP A 208 -4.66 4.11 8.78
N SER A 209 -4.48 3.37 7.69
CA SER A 209 -5.59 2.80 6.91
C SER A 209 -6.28 1.65 7.65
N ALA A 210 -5.53 0.73 8.27
CA ALA A 210 -6.09 -0.39 9.04
C ALA A 210 -6.99 0.11 10.18
N LYS A 211 -6.59 1.18 10.87
CA LYS A 211 -7.42 1.81 11.91
C LYS A 211 -8.67 2.50 11.36
N ALA A 212 -8.64 2.95 10.13
CA ALA A 212 -9.75 3.60 9.47
C ALA A 212 -10.70 2.61 8.76
N GLY A 213 -10.30 1.35 8.58
CA GLY A 213 -11.01 0.36 7.77
C GLY A 213 -11.08 0.79 6.31
N THR A 214 -9.98 1.31 5.77
CA THR A 214 -9.88 1.79 4.39
C THR A 214 -8.67 1.16 3.69
N PRO A 215 -8.62 1.14 2.33
CA PRO A 215 -7.53 0.49 1.60
C PRO A 215 -6.14 0.98 2.01
N ALA A 216 -5.28 0.05 2.41
CA ALA A 216 -3.89 0.32 2.79
C ALA A 216 -3.02 0.51 1.56
N ILE A 217 -3.05 1.70 0.98
CA ILE A 217 -2.27 2.08 -0.20
C ILE A 217 -0.83 2.41 0.25
N PRO A 218 0.20 1.73 -0.29
CA PRO A 218 1.58 2.00 0.06
C PRO A 218 2.03 3.38 -0.41
N VAL A 219 3.01 3.96 0.31
CA VAL A 219 3.61 5.23 -0.07
C VAL A 219 4.56 5.03 -1.25
N THR A 220 4.37 5.79 -2.31
CA THR A 220 5.28 5.84 -3.45
C THR A 220 6.23 7.01 -3.28
N LEU A 221 7.52 6.72 -3.12
CA LEU A 221 8.57 7.73 -3.03
C LEU A 221 9.25 7.93 -4.40
N ILE A 222 9.28 9.17 -4.83
CA ILE A 222 9.92 9.58 -6.09
C ILE A 222 11.14 10.41 -5.74
N SER A 223 12.32 10.01 -6.20
CA SER A 223 13.51 10.85 -6.07
C SER A 223 13.51 11.93 -7.16
N ASN A 224 14.01 13.12 -6.79
CA ASN A 224 14.28 14.18 -7.78
C ASN A 224 15.80 14.28 -8.02
N PRO A 225 16.36 13.50 -8.97
CA PRO A 225 17.79 13.45 -9.21
C PRO A 225 18.37 14.76 -9.73
N ILE A 226 17.59 15.57 -10.42
CA ILE A 226 18.05 16.85 -10.99
C ILE A 226 18.34 17.86 -9.87
N SER A 227 17.53 17.86 -8.81
CA SER A 227 17.73 18.76 -7.66
C SER A 227 18.73 18.20 -6.65
N ALA A 228 19.03 16.91 -6.70
CA ALA A 228 19.91 16.24 -5.74
C ALA A 228 21.39 16.35 -6.10
N GLY A 229 21.75 16.89 -7.27
CA GLY A 229 23.15 17.08 -7.67
C GLY A 229 23.92 15.75 -7.71
N PHE A 230 23.32 14.68 -8.21
CA PHE A 230 24.06 13.45 -8.48
C PHE A 230 25.16 13.73 -9.50
N PRO A 231 26.40 13.28 -9.25
CA PRO A 231 27.49 13.40 -10.21
C PRO A 231 27.23 12.59 -11.47
#